data_db671fda9b52ae9e4c2673f9a7fe4991
#
_entry.id   db671fda9b52ae9e4c2673f9a7fe4991
#
_cell.length_a   1.000
_cell.length_b   1.000
_cell.length_c   1.000
_cell.angle_alpha   90.00
_cell.angle_beta   90.00
_cell.angle_gamma   90.00
#
_symmetry.space_group_name_H-M   'P 1'
#
loop_
_entity.id
_entity.type
_entity.pdbx_description
1 polymer ?
#
loop_
_entity_poly.entity_id
_entity_poly.type
_entity_poly.pdbx_seq_one_letter_code
_entity_poly.pdbx_strand_id
1 'polypeptide(L)'
;MTNPEPSRPATYIVSGGASRLGAAFVRRISEGGNNVIIGDLDEAAGAEIADEFDESTVFCRCDVRRDEDLARLVRCASDIFGGLDGIVNNAVSYLDHGITSPRADWHEAFDVTLFGGAVLLAEALPLLTQSASASVVNVASIAAKVAQRNRALYPTAKAAIMHLTRLQAVQLADANIRVNSVSPAWTWSRPIESASAGDRLHADSVGSALHPLGRIADAEEVAEAVYFPSSPETSVAPGADFPGDGGHSILGPDGGDALQGQLQK
;
A
#
# COMPACT_ATOMS: atom_id res chain seq x y z
N MET A 1 11.35 24.80 -16.28
CA MET A 1 11.09 24.02 -17.50
C MET A 1 9.78 23.30 -17.24
N THR A 2 8.74 23.62 -18.00
CA THR A 2 7.45 22.93 -17.91
C THR A 2 7.65 21.53 -18.47
N ASN A 3 7.42 20.49 -17.68
CA ASN A 3 7.30 19.15 -18.21
C ASN A 3 6.20 19.16 -19.29
N PRO A 4 6.43 18.56 -20.47
CA PRO A 4 5.36 18.42 -21.45
C PRO A 4 4.22 17.63 -20.78
N GLU A 5 2.97 18.06 -21.02
CA GLU A 5 1.82 17.28 -20.59
C GLU A 5 1.96 15.85 -21.12
N PRO A 6 1.68 14.84 -20.29
CA PRO A 6 1.75 13.45 -20.74
C PRO A 6 0.78 13.26 -21.91
N SER A 7 1.22 12.57 -22.95
CA SER A 7 0.42 12.31 -24.15
C SER A 7 -0.79 11.38 -23.92
N ARG A 8 -0.88 10.79 -22.74
CA ARG A 8 -1.96 9.90 -22.27
C ARG A 8 -2.12 10.03 -20.75
N PRO A 9 -3.28 9.62 -20.17
CA PRO A 9 -3.40 9.42 -18.73
C PRO A 9 -2.30 8.49 -18.20
N ALA A 10 -1.81 8.76 -17.00
CA ALA A 10 -0.83 7.86 -16.36
C ALA A 10 -1.50 6.53 -16.00
N THR A 11 -0.76 5.44 -16.11
CA THR A 11 -1.27 4.08 -15.85
C THR A 11 -0.60 3.49 -14.62
N TYR A 12 -1.43 2.98 -13.70
CA TYR A 12 -0.99 2.40 -12.44
C TYR A 12 -1.42 0.94 -12.31
N ILE A 13 -0.58 0.13 -11.68
CA ILE A 13 -0.96 -1.20 -11.18
C ILE A 13 -1.16 -1.11 -9.66
N VAL A 14 -2.28 -1.63 -9.15
CA VAL A 14 -2.54 -1.78 -7.72
C VAL A 14 -2.65 -3.26 -7.39
N SER A 15 -1.64 -3.83 -6.73
CA SER A 15 -1.72 -5.22 -6.24
C SER A 15 -2.54 -5.30 -4.95
N GLY A 16 -3.39 -6.34 -4.81
CA GLY A 16 -4.36 -6.42 -3.72
C GLY A 16 -5.42 -5.31 -3.82
N GLY A 17 -5.75 -4.90 -5.05
CA GLY A 17 -6.62 -3.76 -5.33
C GLY A 17 -8.10 -3.99 -5.07
N ALA A 18 -8.56 -5.25 -4.93
CA ALA A 18 -9.92 -5.59 -4.56
C ALA A 18 -10.16 -5.63 -3.04
N SER A 19 -9.09 -5.47 -2.22
CA SER A 19 -9.25 -5.32 -0.78
C SER A 19 -9.82 -3.94 -0.42
N ARG A 20 -10.42 -3.76 0.79
CA ARG A 20 -11.00 -2.46 1.18
C ARG A 20 -10.01 -1.30 1.00
N LEU A 21 -8.77 -1.45 1.47
CA LEU A 21 -7.74 -0.42 1.36
C LEU A 21 -7.26 -0.26 -0.09
N GLY A 22 -7.05 -1.39 -0.80
CA GLY A 22 -6.68 -1.40 -2.21
C GLY A 22 -7.74 -0.74 -3.09
N ALA A 23 -9.03 -0.99 -2.82
CA ALA A 23 -10.15 -0.36 -3.52
C ALA A 23 -10.16 1.17 -3.36
N ALA A 24 -9.85 1.66 -2.16
CA ALA A 24 -9.71 3.10 -1.94
C ALA A 24 -8.54 3.69 -2.74
N PHE A 25 -7.41 2.96 -2.86
CA PHE A 25 -6.31 3.39 -3.71
C PHE A 25 -6.71 3.43 -5.19
N VAL A 26 -7.39 2.38 -5.67
CA VAL A 26 -7.91 2.32 -7.05
C VAL A 26 -8.81 3.52 -7.33
N ARG A 27 -9.84 3.74 -6.48
CA ARG A 27 -10.77 4.87 -6.65
C ARG A 27 -10.03 6.20 -6.69
N ARG A 28 -9.15 6.44 -5.71
CA ARG A 28 -8.42 7.72 -5.63
C ARG A 28 -7.54 7.99 -6.84
N ILE A 29 -6.88 6.96 -7.39
CA ILE A 29 -6.04 7.08 -8.58
C ILE A 29 -6.90 7.33 -9.83
N SER A 30 -8.01 6.59 -9.98
CA SER A 30 -8.93 6.73 -11.12
C SER A 30 -9.66 8.07 -11.11
N GLU A 31 -10.11 8.56 -9.95
CA GLU A 31 -10.68 9.90 -9.77
C GLU A 31 -9.69 11.03 -10.12
N GLY A 32 -8.39 10.74 -10.02
CA GLY A 32 -7.33 11.63 -10.50
C GLY A 32 -7.16 11.66 -12.03
N GLY A 33 -8.03 10.99 -12.78
CA GLY A 33 -7.99 10.92 -14.24
C GLY A 33 -6.93 9.95 -14.78
N ASN A 34 -6.49 8.98 -13.99
CA ASN A 34 -5.47 8.00 -14.37
C ASN A 34 -6.11 6.64 -14.71
N ASN A 35 -5.38 5.84 -15.46
CA ASN A 35 -5.74 4.46 -15.73
C ASN A 35 -5.25 3.53 -14.60
N VAL A 36 -6.05 2.50 -14.26
CA VAL A 36 -5.68 1.54 -13.22
C VAL A 36 -5.86 0.10 -13.67
N ILE A 37 -4.85 -0.73 -13.42
CA ILE A 37 -4.96 -2.19 -13.48
C ILE A 37 -5.07 -2.71 -12.04
N ILE A 38 -6.18 -3.33 -11.73
CA ILE A 38 -6.44 -4.01 -10.44
C ILE A 38 -5.88 -5.42 -10.51
N GLY A 39 -4.85 -5.73 -9.73
CA GLY A 39 -4.34 -7.09 -9.54
C GLY A 39 -4.83 -7.70 -8.24
N ASP A 40 -5.71 -8.71 -8.29
CA ASP A 40 -6.21 -9.38 -7.09
C ASP A 40 -6.66 -10.83 -7.39
N LEU A 41 -6.89 -11.61 -6.35
CA LEU A 41 -7.49 -12.94 -6.42
C LEU A 41 -9.03 -12.89 -6.43
N ASP A 42 -9.62 -11.85 -5.85
CA ASP A 42 -11.08 -11.67 -5.72
C ASP A 42 -11.65 -11.07 -7.00
N GLU A 43 -12.05 -11.94 -7.93
CA GLU A 43 -12.58 -11.57 -9.24
C GLU A 43 -13.88 -10.76 -9.13
N ALA A 44 -14.75 -11.13 -8.20
CA ALA A 44 -16.04 -10.48 -8.05
C ALA A 44 -15.88 -9.04 -7.55
N ALA A 45 -15.12 -8.85 -6.46
CA ALA A 45 -14.87 -7.52 -5.91
C ALA A 45 -14.02 -6.66 -6.87
N GLY A 46 -13.04 -7.26 -7.58
CA GLY A 46 -12.22 -6.54 -8.54
C GLY A 46 -13.01 -6.06 -9.76
N ALA A 47 -13.93 -6.87 -10.28
CA ALA A 47 -14.81 -6.48 -11.37
C ALA A 47 -15.78 -5.37 -10.95
N GLU A 48 -16.41 -5.50 -9.76
CA GLU A 48 -17.29 -4.46 -9.23
C GLU A 48 -16.60 -3.08 -9.14
N ILE A 49 -15.35 -3.04 -8.68
CA ILE A 49 -14.58 -1.79 -8.58
C ILE A 49 -14.21 -1.27 -9.99
N ALA A 50 -13.85 -2.15 -10.92
CA ALA A 50 -13.52 -1.75 -12.28
C ALA A 50 -14.74 -1.11 -12.98
N ASP A 51 -15.93 -1.65 -12.78
CA ASP A 51 -17.19 -1.17 -13.36
C ASP A 51 -17.55 0.26 -12.87
N GLU A 52 -16.98 0.73 -11.75
CA GLU A 52 -17.18 2.12 -11.27
C GLU A 52 -16.55 3.18 -12.19
N PHE A 53 -15.57 2.80 -13.04
CA PHE A 53 -14.69 3.74 -13.77
C PHE A 53 -14.62 3.48 -15.28
N ASP A 54 -15.59 2.82 -15.85
CA ASP A 54 -15.64 2.51 -17.28
C ASP A 54 -14.33 1.87 -17.80
N GLU A 55 -13.85 2.31 -18.96
CA GLU A 55 -12.66 1.75 -19.62
C GLU A 55 -11.32 2.17 -18.97
N SER A 56 -11.31 3.10 -18.02
CA SER A 56 -10.08 3.59 -17.38
C SER A 56 -9.56 2.66 -16.27
N THR A 57 -10.37 1.74 -15.80
CA THR A 57 -9.98 0.80 -14.74
C THR A 57 -10.31 -0.63 -15.18
N VAL A 58 -9.33 -1.53 -15.09
CA VAL A 58 -9.45 -2.91 -15.57
C VAL A 58 -9.00 -3.88 -14.48
N PHE A 59 -9.79 -4.92 -14.27
CA PHE A 59 -9.43 -6.03 -13.40
C PHE A 59 -8.60 -7.08 -14.15
N CYS A 60 -7.51 -7.52 -13.54
CA CYS A 60 -6.68 -8.62 -14.01
C CYS A 60 -6.43 -9.58 -12.84
N ARG A 61 -7.01 -10.79 -12.89
CA ARG A 61 -6.79 -11.80 -11.84
C ARG A 61 -5.30 -12.08 -11.66
N CYS A 62 -4.79 -11.96 -10.43
CA CYS A 62 -3.37 -12.09 -10.12
C CYS A 62 -3.15 -12.70 -8.73
N ASP A 63 -2.48 -13.83 -8.69
CA ASP A 63 -1.82 -14.33 -7.48
C ASP A 63 -0.38 -13.81 -7.47
N VAL A 64 -0.08 -12.91 -6.57
CA VAL A 64 1.24 -12.26 -6.48
C VAL A 64 2.40 -13.22 -6.15
N ARG A 65 2.10 -14.48 -5.82
CA ARG A 65 3.07 -15.55 -5.60
C ARG A 65 3.49 -16.24 -6.90
N ARG A 66 2.90 -15.88 -8.03
CA ARG A 66 3.11 -16.51 -9.33
C ARG A 66 3.68 -15.52 -10.32
N ASP A 67 4.92 -15.74 -10.73
CA ASP A 67 5.62 -14.85 -11.65
C ASP A 67 4.86 -14.67 -12.99
N GLU A 68 4.20 -15.75 -13.47
CA GLU A 68 3.39 -15.66 -14.69
C GLU A 68 2.20 -14.73 -14.56
N ASP A 69 1.59 -14.65 -13.37
CA ASP A 69 0.48 -13.75 -13.09
C ASP A 69 0.98 -12.30 -13.01
N LEU A 70 2.13 -12.07 -12.37
CA LEU A 70 2.77 -10.75 -12.32
C LEU A 70 3.17 -10.25 -13.72
N ALA A 71 3.79 -11.10 -14.52
CA ALA A 71 4.11 -10.78 -15.91
C ALA A 71 2.87 -10.49 -16.76
N ARG A 72 1.76 -11.22 -16.54
CA ARG A 72 0.47 -10.94 -17.20
C ARG A 72 -0.09 -9.59 -16.76
N LEU A 73 -0.04 -9.27 -15.48
CA LEU A 73 -0.50 -8.00 -14.93
C LEU A 73 0.23 -6.80 -15.58
N VAL A 74 1.55 -6.90 -15.73
CA VAL A 74 2.36 -5.88 -16.42
C VAL A 74 2.01 -5.80 -17.92
N ARG A 75 1.80 -6.93 -18.59
CA ARG A 75 1.35 -6.93 -19.99
C ARG A 75 -0.02 -6.26 -20.16
N CYS A 76 -0.97 -6.46 -19.24
CA CYS A 76 -2.26 -5.76 -19.29
C CYS A 76 -2.07 -4.23 -19.38
N ALA A 77 -1.12 -3.66 -18.63
CA ALA A 77 -0.85 -2.21 -18.68
C ALA A 77 -0.36 -1.76 -20.06
N SER A 78 0.57 -2.51 -20.69
CA SER A 78 1.08 -2.19 -22.01
C SER A 78 0.04 -2.40 -23.12
N ASP A 79 -0.71 -3.49 -23.08
CA ASP A 79 -1.61 -3.89 -24.15
C ASP A 79 -2.89 -3.05 -24.19
N ILE A 80 -3.39 -2.63 -23.02
CA ILE A 80 -4.64 -1.86 -22.90
C ILE A 80 -4.36 -0.36 -22.93
N PHE A 81 -3.36 0.11 -22.15
CA PHE A 81 -3.12 1.54 -21.95
C PHE A 81 -1.82 2.05 -22.58
N GLY A 82 -1.05 1.18 -23.24
CA GLY A 82 0.15 1.57 -23.97
C GLY A 82 1.38 1.88 -23.10
N GLY A 83 1.37 1.55 -21.80
CA GLY A 83 2.53 1.73 -20.90
C GLY A 83 2.16 1.67 -19.43
N LEU A 84 3.17 1.89 -18.58
CA LEU A 84 3.03 1.86 -17.12
C LEU A 84 3.82 3.01 -16.49
N ASP A 85 3.18 3.75 -15.60
CA ASP A 85 3.76 4.92 -14.92
C ASP A 85 3.87 4.72 -13.41
N GLY A 86 3.12 3.79 -12.83
CA GLY A 86 3.22 3.57 -11.40
C GLY A 86 2.77 2.20 -10.91
N ILE A 87 3.24 1.87 -9.71
CA ILE A 87 2.85 0.65 -8.99
C ILE A 87 2.51 1.02 -7.54
N VAL A 88 1.40 0.48 -7.05
CA VAL A 88 1.08 0.43 -5.62
C VAL A 88 1.13 -1.02 -5.15
N ASN A 89 2.18 -1.38 -4.43
CA ASN A 89 2.37 -2.69 -3.82
C ASN A 89 1.59 -2.75 -2.51
N ASN A 90 0.34 -3.27 -2.57
CA ASN A 90 -0.56 -3.34 -1.41
C ASN A 90 -0.92 -4.78 -1.02
N ALA A 91 -0.75 -5.78 -1.89
CA ALA A 91 -1.03 -7.17 -1.56
C ALA A 91 -0.35 -7.60 -0.24
N VAL A 92 -1.09 -8.28 0.63
CA VAL A 92 -0.64 -8.60 1.99
C VAL A 92 -1.25 -9.90 2.49
N SER A 93 -0.47 -10.68 3.25
CA SER A 93 -0.96 -11.78 4.07
C SER A 93 -1.01 -11.35 5.54
N TYR A 94 -2.12 -11.65 6.20
CA TYR A 94 -2.29 -11.46 7.65
C TYR A 94 -2.09 -12.74 8.44
N LEU A 95 -1.60 -13.81 7.78
CA LEU A 95 -1.21 -15.06 8.43
C LEU A 95 -0.08 -14.79 9.43
N ASP A 96 -0.35 -14.97 10.73
CA ASP A 96 0.61 -14.69 11.78
C ASP A 96 0.21 -15.40 13.09
N HIS A 97 1.02 -16.35 13.54
CA HIS A 97 0.87 -17.05 14.81
C HIS A 97 1.97 -16.65 15.81
N GLY A 98 2.52 -15.45 15.66
CA GLY A 98 3.59 -14.93 16.48
C GLY A 98 4.90 -15.69 16.30
N ILE A 99 5.72 -15.73 17.36
CA ILE A 99 7.06 -16.35 17.34
C ILE A 99 7.02 -17.88 17.15
N THR A 100 5.86 -18.49 17.31
CA THR A 100 5.68 -19.94 17.13
C THR A 100 5.18 -20.33 15.74
N SER A 101 5.07 -19.37 14.82
CA SER A 101 4.68 -19.62 13.44
C SER A 101 5.60 -20.64 12.78
N PRO A 102 5.05 -21.67 12.13
CA PRO A 102 5.84 -22.66 11.43
C PRO A 102 6.51 -22.05 10.19
N ARG A 103 7.58 -22.69 9.69
CA ARG A 103 8.32 -22.21 8.51
C ARG A 103 7.42 -21.98 7.28
N ALA A 104 6.40 -22.81 7.10
CA ALA A 104 5.48 -22.69 5.96
C ALA A 104 4.73 -21.35 5.98
N ASP A 105 4.29 -20.92 7.16
CA ASP A 105 3.60 -19.63 7.33
C ASP A 105 4.53 -18.44 7.04
N TRP A 106 5.81 -18.54 7.45
CA TRP A 106 6.81 -17.55 7.09
C TRP A 106 6.97 -17.42 5.56
N HIS A 107 7.08 -18.54 4.85
CA HIS A 107 7.17 -18.53 3.39
C HIS A 107 5.92 -17.89 2.77
N GLU A 108 4.73 -18.34 3.14
CA GLU A 108 3.46 -17.81 2.65
C GLU A 108 3.32 -16.30 2.90
N ALA A 109 3.59 -15.86 4.14
CA ALA A 109 3.46 -14.45 4.51
C ALA A 109 4.44 -13.55 3.76
N PHE A 110 5.68 -13.99 3.59
CA PHE A 110 6.70 -13.22 2.87
C PHE A 110 6.51 -13.27 1.36
N ASP A 111 6.06 -14.39 0.83
CA ASP A 111 5.79 -14.56 -0.59
C ASP A 111 4.73 -13.57 -1.06
N VAL A 112 3.62 -13.46 -0.34
CA VAL A 112 2.57 -12.48 -0.64
C VAL A 112 3.01 -11.05 -0.32
N THR A 113 3.54 -10.81 0.90
CA THR A 113 3.68 -9.44 1.42
C THR A 113 4.93 -8.73 0.91
N LEU A 114 6.01 -9.47 0.63
CA LEU A 114 7.31 -8.91 0.27
C LEU A 114 7.74 -9.30 -1.16
N PHE A 115 7.78 -10.61 -1.45
CA PHE A 115 8.40 -11.07 -2.69
C PHE A 115 7.54 -10.71 -3.91
N GLY A 116 6.21 -10.87 -3.83
CA GLY A 116 5.32 -10.51 -4.93
C GLY A 116 5.50 -9.06 -5.39
N GLY A 117 5.59 -8.10 -4.45
CA GLY A 117 5.85 -6.70 -4.80
C GLY A 117 7.25 -6.43 -5.36
N ALA A 118 8.27 -7.17 -4.88
CA ALA A 118 9.63 -7.06 -5.42
C ALA A 118 9.72 -7.62 -6.85
N VAL A 119 9.09 -8.76 -7.11
CA VAL A 119 9.05 -9.39 -8.44
C VAL A 119 8.21 -8.55 -9.40
N LEU A 120 7.04 -8.04 -8.96
CA LEU A 120 6.22 -7.14 -9.78
C LEU A 120 7.00 -5.91 -10.26
N LEU A 121 7.79 -5.29 -9.38
CA LEU A 121 8.64 -4.17 -9.77
C LEU A 121 9.69 -4.62 -10.80
N ALA A 122 10.35 -5.75 -10.60
CA ALA A 122 11.36 -6.26 -11.54
C ALA A 122 10.77 -6.51 -12.95
N GLU A 123 9.58 -7.14 -13.02
CA GLU A 123 8.85 -7.36 -14.28
C GLU A 123 8.44 -6.05 -14.96
N ALA A 124 8.10 -5.02 -14.16
CA ALA A 124 7.61 -3.75 -14.65
C ALA A 124 8.73 -2.78 -15.08
N LEU A 125 9.98 -3.00 -14.71
CA LEU A 125 11.10 -2.08 -15.00
C LEU A 125 11.20 -1.68 -16.48
N PRO A 126 11.04 -2.57 -17.47
CA PRO A 126 11.11 -2.19 -18.88
C PRO A 126 10.08 -1.15 -19.30
N LEU A 127 8.90 -1.13 -18.69
CA LEU A 127 7.86 -0.13 -18.94
C LEU A 127 8.07 1.14 -18.10
N LEU A 128 8.37 1.00 -16.81
CA LEU A 128 8.61 2.13 -15.92
C LEU A 128 9.77 3.01 -16.37
N THR A 129 10.83 2.44 -16.96
CA THR A 129 11.97 3.20 -17.51
C THR A 129 11.61 4.04 -18.73
N GLN A 130 10.47 3.79 -19.37
CA GLN A 130 9.96 4.58 -20.49
C GLN A 130 9.04 5.71 -20.04
N SER A 131 8.62 5.71 -18.79
CA SER A 131 7.76 6.75 -18.23
C SER A 131 8.57 8.01 -17.89
N ALA A 132 7.99 9.18 -18.16
CA ALA A 132 8.58 10.46 -17.78
C ALA A 132 8.53 10.74 -16.27
N SER A 133 7.68 10.02 -15.52
CA SER A 133 7.41 10.30 -14.09
C SER A 133 7.11 9.04 -13.28
N ALA A 134 7.84 7.95 -13.54
CA ALA A 134 7.59 6.67 -12.88
C ALA A 134 7.65 6.73 -11.35
N SER A 135 6.71 6.04 -10.71
CA SER A 135 6.63 5.95 -9.25
C SER A 135 6.22 4.58 -8.75
N VAL A 136 6.78 4.17 -7.62
CA VAL A 136 6.41 2.96 -6.89
C VAL A 136 6.10 3.31 -5.45
N VAL A 137 4.94 2.90 -4.97
CA VAL A 137 4.55 3.05 -3.58
C VAL A 137 4.39 1.67 -2.94
N ASN A 138 5.21 1.40 -1.96
CA ASN A 138 5.14 0.18 -1.16
C ASN A 138 4.30 0.43 0.09
N VAL A 139 3.19 -0.26 0.26
CA VAL A 139 2.37 -0.13 1.47
C VAL A 139 3.02 -0.88 2.63
N ALA A 140 3.69 -0.13 3.49
CA ALA A 140 4.30 -0.60 4.72
C ALA A 140 3.25 -0.68 5.87
N SER A 141 3.62 -0.33 7.08
CA SER A 141 2.73 -0.25 8.24
C SER A 141 3.46 0.37 9.42
N ILE A 142 2.72 0.93 10.37
CA ILE A 142 3.24 1.25 11.70
C ILE A 142 3.87 0.01 12.38
N ALA A 143 3.36 -1.20 12.10
CA ALA A 143 3.91 -2.45 12.60
C ALA A 143 5.38 -2.69 12.19
N ALA A 144 5.86 -2.03 11.14
CA ALA A 144 7.27 -2.05 10.76
C ALA A 144 8.18 -1.25 11.72
N LYS A 145 7.62 -0.33 12.48
CA LYS A 145 8.33 0.62 13.35
C LYS A 145 8.27 0.23 14.83
N VAL A 146 7.23 -0.50 15.23
CA VAL A 146 7.00 -0.89 16.62
C VAL A 146 6.72 -2.38 16.74
N ALA A 147 7.16 -2.99 17.83
CA ALA A 147 6.87 -4.39 18.12
C ALA A 147 5.43 -4.56 18.59
N GLN A 148 4.74 -5.57 18.09
CA GLN A 148 3.38 -5.92 18.45
C GLN A 148 3.36 -7.28 19.17
N ARG A 149 2.63 -7.37 20.28
CA ARG A 149 2.44 -8.66 20.99
C ARG A 149 1.73 -9.65 20.09
N ASN A 150 2.15 -10.92 20.15
CA ASN A 150 1.56 -12.04 19.42
C ASN A 150 1.62 -11.92 17.89
N ARG A 151 2.51 -11.07 17.37
CA ARG A 151 2.78 -10.95 15.93
C ARG A 151 4.27 -11.06 15.65
N ALA A 152 4.62 -11.71 14.55
CA ALA A 152 6.01 -11.86 14.10
C ALA A 152 6.14 -11.71 12.58
N LEU A 153 5.32 -12.40 11.80
CA LEU A 153 5.46 -12.46 10.34
C LEU A 153 5.13 -11.14 9.68
N TYR A 154 3.95 -10.63 9.92
CA TYR A 154 3.46 -9.37 9.34
C TYR A 154 4.38 -8.18 9.68
N PRO A 155 4.73 -7.90 10.95
CA PRO A 155 5.62 -6.78 11.28
C PRO A 155 7.01 -6.92 10.63
N THR A 156 7.55 -8.15 10.61
CA THR A 156 8.87 -8.39 10.01
C THR A 156 8.86 -8.18 8.50
N ALA A 157 7.82 -8.67 7.79
CA ALA A 157 7.68 -8.43 6.36
C ALA A 157 7.52 -6.92 6.06
N LYS A 158 6.72 -6.19 6.85
CA LYS A 158 6.53 -4.75 6.68
C LYS A 158 7.82 -3.95 7.00
N ALA A 159 8.63 -4.39 7.95
CA ALA A 159 9.95 -3.81 8.21
C ALA A 159 10.92 -4.05 7.02
N ALA A 160 10.88 -5.26 6.44
CA ALA A 160 11.66 -5.58 5.25
C ALA A 160 11.24 -4.70 4.06
N ILE A 161 9.93 -4.44 3.86
CA ILE A 161 9.42 -3.52 2.83
C ILE A 161 9.98 -2.12 3.00
N MET A 162 10.03 -1.57 4.22
CA MET A 162 10.59 -0.23 4.46
C MET A 162 12.07 -0.15 4.07
N HIS A 163 12.84 -1.21 4.36
CA HIS A 163 14.24 -1.22 3.96
C HIS A 163 14.41 -1.44 2.46
N LEU A 164 13.63 -2.36 1.86
CA LEU A 164 13.61 -2.60 0.43
C LEU A 164 13.26 -1.32 -0.35
N THR A 165 12.30 -0.52 0.13
CA THR A 165 11.94 0.77 -0.46
C THR A 165 13.16 1.69 -0.63
N ARG A 166 14.00 1.80 0.41
CA ARG A 166 15.23 2.63 0.36
C ARG A 166 16.24 2.07 -0.64
N LEU A 167 16.42 0.75 -0.68
CA LEU A 167 17.32 0.10 -1.65
C LEU A 167 16.84 0.32 -3.08
N GLN A 168 15.55 0.14 -3.34
CA GLN A 168 14.94 0.37 -4.65
C GLN A 168 15.05 1.85 -5.06
N ALA A 169 14.80 2.79 -4.14
CA ALA A 169 14.93 4.21 -4.43
C ALA A 169 16.35 4.61 -4.86
N VAL A 170 17.37 4.08 -4.18
CA VAL A 170 18.77 4.34 -4.53
C VAL A 170 19.13 3.70 -5.87
N GLN A 171 18.75 2.45 -6.10
CA GLN A 171 19.11 1.70 -7.31
C GLN A 171 18.42 2.20 -8.57
N LEU A 172 17.24 2.81 -8.44
CA LEU A 172 16.41 3.24 -9.57
C LEU A 172 16.45 4.76 -9.80
N ALA A 173 17.25 5.49 -9.00
CA ALA A 173 17.37 6.95 -9.12
C ALA A 173 17.87 7.38 -10.52
N ASP A 174 18.86 6.69 -11.07
CA ASP A 174 19.40 7.01 -12.40
C ASP A 174 18.40 6.74 -13.53
N ALA A 175 17.42 5.87 -13.28
CA ALA A 175 16.31 5.62 -14.20
C ALA A 175 15.12 6.59 -13.99
N ASN A 176 15.26 7.58 -13.09
CA ASN A 176 14.21 8.53 -12.73
C ASN A 176 12.92 7.86 -12.21
N ILE A 177 13.03 6.71 -11.56
CA ILE A 177 11.92 5.99 -10.93
C ILE A 177 11.97 6.29 -9.43
N ARG A 178 10.92 6.94 -8.91
CA ARG A 178 10.79 7.22 -7.48
C ARG A 178 10.18 6.03 -6.77
N VAL A 179 10.75 5.66 -5.63
CA VAL A 179 10.19 4.58 -4.80
C VAL A 179 10.02 5.10 -3.39
N ASN A 180 8.80 5.01 -2.86
CA ASN A 180 8.46 5.46 -1.51
C ASN A 180 7.63 4.40 -0.78
N SER A 181 7.51 4.53 0.53
CA SER A 181 6.56 3.76 1.31
C SER A 181 5.52 4.64 1.99
N VAL A 182 4.38 4.04 2.27
CA VAL A 182 3.34 4.62 3.13
C VAL A 182 3.11 3.67 4.30
N SER A 183 3.08 4.20 5.51
CA SER A 183 2.89 3.43 6.75
C SER A 183 1.54 3.76 7.39
N PRO A 184 0.45 3.04 7.05
CA PRO A 184 -0.81 3.16 7.76
C PRO A 184 -0.69 2.63 9.20
N ALA A 185 -1.53 3.15 10.10
CA ALA A 185 -1.82 2.55 11.39
C ALA A 185 -3.18 1.82 11.35
N TRP A 186 -3.96 1.86 12.43
CA TRP A 186 -5.28 1.26 12.41
C TRP A 186 -6.18 2.02 11.46
N THR A 187 -6.65 1.29 10.47
CA THR A 187 -7.53 1.79 9.42
C THR A 187 -8.77 0.92 9.39
N TRP A 188 -9.94 1.50 9.16
CA TRP A 188 -11.17 0.76 8.99
C TRP A 188 -11.04 -0.19 7.79
N SER A 189 -10.68 -1.43 8.09
CA SER A 189 -10.34 -2.49 7.14
C SER A 189 -11.01 -3.79 7.55
N ARG A 190 -11.06 -4.79 6.64
CA ARG A 190 -11.67 -6.10 6.95
C ARG A 190 -11.19 -6.72 8.28
N PRO A 191 -9.87 -6.72 8.62
CA PRO A 191 -9.41 -7.23 9.90
C PRO A 191 -9.96 -6.45 11.10
N ILE A 192 -10.01 -5.13 11.04
CA ILE A 192 -10.54 -4.31 12.14
C ILE A 192 -12.06 -4.45 12.25
N GLU A 193 -12.77 -4.41 11.13
CA GLU A 193 -14.21 -4.63 11.05
C GLU A 193 -14.60 -6.00 11.65
N SER A 194 -13.88 -7.05 11.26
CA SER A 194 -14.10 -8.39 11.82
C SER A 194 -13.81 -8.45 13.32
N ALA A 195 -12.72 -7.84 13.79
CA ALA A 195 -12.35 -7.82 15.20
C ALA A 195 -13.34 -7.02 16.07
N SER A 196 -13.98 -5.99 15.51
CA SER A 196 -15.00 -5.16 16.19
C SER A 196 -16.43 -5.61 15.93
N ALA A 197 -16.64 -6.77 15.28
CA ALA A 197 -17.96 -7.26 14.87
C ALA A 197 -18.78 -6.23 14.06
N GLY A 198 -18.11 -5.41 13.25
CA GLY A 198 -18.72 -4.36 12.43
C GLY A 198 -19.00 -3.06 13.20
N ASP A 199 -18.71 -2.98 14.49
CA ASP A 199 -18.94 -1.78 15.29
C ASP A 199 -17.79 -0.76 15.11
N ARG A 200 -18.02 0.21 14.23
CA ARG A 200 -17.07 1.29 13.95
C ARG A 200 -16.84 2.19 15.18
N LEU A 201 -17.85 2.52 15.94
CA LEU A 201 -17.72 3.41 17.10
C LEU A 201 -16.88 2.74 18.19
N HIS A 202 -17.06 1.43 18.37
CA HIS A 202 -16.20 0.65 19.27
C HIS A 202 -14.76 0.65 18.79
N ALA A 203 -14.51 0.40 17.51
CA ALA A 203 -13.16 0.44 16.93
C ALA A 203 -12.50 1.81 17.08
N ASP A 204 -13.22 2.90 16.85
CA ASP A 204 -12.74 4.27 17.06
C ASP A 204 -12.41 4.54 18.54
N SER A 205 -13.28 4.12 19.45
CA SER A 205 -13.04 4.27 20.90
C SER A 205 -11.78 3.55 21.37
N VAL A 206 -11.55 2.32 20.89
CA VAL A 206 -10.33 1.56 21.22
C VAL A 206 -9.12 2.20 20.55
N GLY A 207 -9.23 2.60 19.29
CA GLY A 207 -8.16 3.20 18.50
C GLY A 207 -7.76 4.61 18.98
N SER A 208 -8.65 5.33 19.61
CA SER A 208 -8.42 6.71 20.09
C SER A 208 -7.22 6.83 21.03
N ALA A 209 -6.96 5.80 21.82
CA ALA A 209 -5.81 5.77 22.73
C ALA A 209 -4.45 5.67 21.99
N LEU A 210 -4.47 5.26 20.73
CA LEU A 210 -3.28 5.05 19.90
C LEU A 210 -3.10 6.13 18.83
N HIS A 211 -4.14 6.90 18.55
CA HIS A 211 -4.15 7.90 17.48
C HIS A 211 -4.47 9.29 18.04
N PRO A 212 -3.53 10.25 17.98
CA PRO A 212 -3.79 11.63 18.35
C PRO A 212 -5.02 12.27 17.69
N LEU A 213 -5.44 11.78 16.52
CA LEU A 213 -6.69 12.18 15.88
C LEU A 213 -7.96 11.71 16.62
N GLY A 214 -7.83 10.88 17.66
CA GLY A 214 -8.97 10.42 18.47
C GLY A 214 -9.83 9.33 17.83
N ARG A 215 -9.42 8.77 16.69
CA ARG A 215 -10.10 7.69 15.97
C ARG A 215 -9.14 6.92 15.07
N ILE A 216 -9.55 5.79 14.56
CA ILE A 216 -8.84 5.10 13.47
C ILE A 216 -9.08 5.83 12.14
N ALA A 217 -8.21 5.59 11.17
CA ALA A 217 -8.32 6.19 9.84
C ALA A 217 -9.40 5.51 8.98
N ASP A 218 -9.93 6.21 7.99
CA ASP A 218 -10.66 5.65 6.88
C ASP A 218 -9.71 5.21 5.76
N ALA A 219 -10.14 4.26 4.94
CA ALA A 219 -9.33 3.77 3.82
C ALA A 219 -9.03 4.89 2.80
N GLU A 220 -9.98 5.79 2.62
CA GLU A 220 -9.91 6.95 1.73
C GLU A 220 -8.85 7.96 2.20
N GLU A 221 -8.70 8.17 3.52
CA GLU A 221 -7.66 9.04 4.08
C GLU A 221 -6.25 8.46 3.83
N VAL A 222 -6.12 7.12 3.95
CA VAL A 222 -4.87 6.44 3.62
C VAL A 222 -4.59 6.48 2.11
N ALA A 223 -5.65 6.47 1.28
CA ALA A 223 -5.52 6.59 -0.17
C ALA A 223 -4.91 7.93 -0.58
N GLU A 224 -5.24 9.02 0.09
CA GLU A 224 -4.56 10.31 -0.14
C GLU A 224 -3.06 10.23 0.17
N ALA A 225 -2.68 9.57 1.27
CA ALA A 225 -1.28 9.39 1.63
C ALA A 225 -0.51 8.51 0.62
N VAL A 226 -1.20 7.58 -0.08
CA VAL A 226 -0.61 6.76 -1.16
C VAL A 226 -0.57 7.54 -2.48
N TYR A 227 -1.61 8.31 -2.79
CA TYR A 227 -1.69 9.09 -4.04
C TYR A 227 -0.62 10.19 -4.09
N PHE A 228 -0.39 10.89 -3.00
CA PHE A 228 0.60 11.96 -2.93
C PHE A 228 2.01 11.53 -3.38
N PRO A 229 2.67 10.48 -2.81
CA PRO A 229 3.98 10.04 -3.29
C PRO A 229 3.95 9.38 -4.68
N SER A 230 2.78 9.00 -5.19
CA SER A 230 2.62 8.52 -6.57
C SER A 230 2.68 9.66 -7.58
N SER A 231 2.26 10.85 -7.19
CA SER A 231 2.17 12.05 -8.02
C SER A 231 3.55 12.59 -8.45
N PRO A 232 3.70 13.14 -9.67
CA PRO A 232 4.92 13.82 -10.11
C PRO A 232 5.36 15.00 -9.21
N GLU A 233 4.45 15.56 -8.45
CA GLU A 233 4.69 16.71 -7.54
C GLU A 233 5.64 16.35 -6.38
N THR A 234 5.84 15.07 -6.07
CA THR A 234 6.77 14.60 -5.05
C THR A 234 8.14 14.18 -5.59
N SER A 235 8.58 14.80 -6.67
CA SER A 235 9.82 14.43 -7.39
C SER A 235 11.10 14.43 -6.56
N VAL A 236 11.15 15.18 -5.46
CA VAL A 236 12.35 15.33 -4.60
C VAL A 236 12.38 14.41 -3.37
N ALA A 237 11.47 13.48 -3.23
CA ALA A 237 11.34 12.64 -2.04
C ALA A 237 11.45 11.12 -2.31
N PRO A 238 12.52 10.61 -2.96
CA PRO A 238 12.71 9.18 -3.10
C PRO A 238 13.17 8.54 -1.78
N GLY A 239 12.68 7.32 -1.51
CA GLY A 239 13.04 6.53 -0.32
C GLY A 239 12.39 7.00 0.98
N ALA A 240 11.45 7.94 0.90
CA ALA A 240 10.70 8.41 2.05
C ALA A 240 9.65 7.39 2.51
N ASP A 241 9.31 7.44 3.80
CA ASP A 241 8.17 6.75 4.36
C ASP A 241 7.14 7.79 4.84
N PHE A 242 5.99 7.83 4.18
CA PHE A 242 4.92 8.77 4.47
C PHE A 242 3.98 8.17 5.53
N PRO A 243 3.75 8.83 6.67
CA PRO A 243 2.80 8.35 7.65
C PRO A 243 1.36 8.55 7.16
N GLY A 244 0.58 7.47 7.15
CA GLY A 244 -0.87 7.49 6.97
C GLY A 244 -1.54 6.96 8.24
N ASP A 245 -1.16 7.50 9.41
CA ASP A 245 -1.27 6.80 10.68
C ASP A 245 -1.99 7.60 11.79
N GLY A 246 -2.62 8.73 11.43
CA GLY A 246 -3.35 9.54 12.41
C GLY A 246 -2.48 10.08 13.57
N GLY A 247 -1.18 10.17 13.36
CA GLY A 247 -0.22 10.61 14.36
C GLY A 247 0.29 9.51 15.30
N HIS A 248 -0.06 8.25 15.04
CA HIS A 248 0.37 7.12 15.88
C HIS A 248 1.90 7.04 16.04
N SER A 249 2.65 7.22 14.96
CA SER A 249 4.12 7.08 14.99
C SER A 249 4.85 8.18 15.72
N ILE A 250 4.20 9.30 16.00
CA ILE A 250 4.79 10.44 16.72
C ILE A 250 4.31 10.55 18.17
N LEU A 251 3.36 9.69 18.58
CA LEU A 251 2.90 9.62 19.95
C LEU A 251 3.99 8.97 20.82
N GLY A 252 4.41 9.68 21.87
CA GLY A 252 5.36 9.15 22.84
C GLY A 252 4.79 7.98 23.66
N PRO A 253 5.64 7.19 24.31
CA PRO A 253 5.19 6.03 25.11
C PRO A 253 4.36 6.42 26.34
N ASP A 254 4.40 7.66 26.76
CA ASP A 254 3.62 8.23 27.85
C ASP A 254 2.18 8.60 27.45
N GLY A 255 1.84 8.50 26.15
CA GLY A 255 0.49 8.79 25.66
C GLY A 255 0.02 10.23 25.91
N GLY A 256 0.94 11.18 26.06
CA GLY A 256 0.65 12.56 26.39
C GLY A 256 0.11 12.71 27.82
N ASP A 257 -0.92 13.55 28.02
CA ASP A 257 -1.47 13.88 29.34
C ASP A 257 -2.19 12.73 30.07
N ALA A 258 -2.43 11.61 29.38
CA ALA A 258 -3.21 10.50 29.96
C ALA A 258 -2.54 9.86 31.17
N LEU A 259 -1.20 9.74 31.19
CA LEU A 259 -0.46 9.21 32.34
C LEU A 259 -0.24 10.25 33.44
N GLN A 260 -0.02 11.51 33.08
CA GLN A 260 0.14 12.59 34.05
C GLN A 260 -1.15 12.80 34.86
N GLY A 261 -2.31 12.70 34.22
CA GLY A 261 -3.61 12.75 34.91
C GLY A 261 -3.85 11.57 35.88
N GLN A 262 -3.21 10.43 35.70
CA GLN A 262 -3.27 9.29 36.62
C GLN A 262 -2.37 9.44 37.86
N LEU A 263 -1.27 10.20 37.74
CA LEU A 263 -0.38 10.49 38.87
C LEU A 263 -0.96 11.52 39.83
N GLN A 264 -1.96 12.28 39.41
CA GLN A 264 -2.61 13.36 40.22
C GLN A 264 -3.82 12.87 40.98
N LYS A 265 -4.17 11.59 40.94
CA LYS A 265 -5.22 10.94 41.73
C LYS A 265 -4.63 10.11 42.86
#